data_1516216cb1cd86009cdc4a4051051e10
#
_entry.id   1516216cb1cd86009cdc4a4051051e10
#
_cell.length_a   1.000
_cell.length_b   1.000
_cell.length_c   1.000
_cell.angle_alpha   90.00
_cell.angle_beta   90.00
_cell.angle_gamma   90.00
#
_symmetry.space_group_name_H-M   'P 1'
#
loop_
_entity.id
_entity.type
_entity.pdbx_description
1 polymer ?
#
loop_
_entity_poly.entity_id
_entity_poly.type
_entity_poly.pdbx_seq_one_letter_code
_entity_poly.pdbx_strand_id
1 'polypeptide(L)'
;TNYMSFFATVAYAFKNRYVVNVNVRSDASNRFGQDVNKQFDPTWSFGASWKMAQEPFMMENLPWLDQFNIRATYGIQGNVVNSLSPEMIVRYQGLHTSYNEYYLTISSLPNNQLKWERTESANLGLDVALFGITMNFEYYNRRSNAIIRQDIAQEYGMESMPLNGGLI
;
A
#
# COMPACT_ATOMS: atom_id res chain seq x y z
N THR A 1 -4.12 -10.61 -18.50
CA THR A 1 -3.43 -9.58 -17.68
C THR A 1 -2.02 -10.05 -17.44
N ASN A 2 -1.04 -9.23 -17.77
CA ASN A 2 0.37 -9.51 -17.55
C ASN A 2 0.85 -8.67 -16.35
N TYR A 3 1.66 -9.33 -15.50
CA TYR A 3 2.29 -8.69 -14.35
C TYR A 3 3.80 -8.86 -14.45
N MET A 4 4.53 -7.82 -14.07
CA MET A 4 5.98 -7.85 -13.95
C MET A 4 6.37 -7.13 -12.66
N SER A 5 7.31 -7.69 -11.90
CA SER A 5 7.78 -7.10 -10.65
C SER A 5 9.29 -7.08 -10.60
N PHE A 6 9.83 -5.95 -10.16
CA PHE A 6 11.23 -5.79 -9.80
C PHE A 6 11.33 -5.44 -8.33
N PHE A 7 12.27 -6.03 -7.62
CA PHE A 7 12.51 -5.69 -6.22
C PHE A 7 14.00 -5.67 -5.90
N ALA A 8 14.36 -4.83 -4.95
CA ALA A 8 15.68 -4.79 -4.36
C ALA A 8 15.56 -4.57 -2.84
N THR A 9 16.40 -5.28 -2.09
CA THR A 9 16.48 -5.17 -0.64
C THR A 9 17.92 -4.95 -0.25
N VAL A 10 18.17 -3.94 0.59
CA VAL A 10 19.47 -3.65 1.18
C VAL A 10 19.32 -3.65 2.68
N ALA A 11 20.14 -4.43 3.36
CA ALA A 11 20.24 -4.44 4.82
C ALA A 11 21.69 -4.15 5.22
N TYR A 12 21.88 -3.19 6.10
CA TYR A 12 23.19 -2.82 6.61
C TYR A 12 23.19 -2.79 8.13
N ALA A 13 24.13 -3.50 8.73
CA ALA A 13 24.32 -3.52 10.18
C ALA A 13 25.69 -2.92 10.54
N PHE A 14 25.69 -1.84 11.29
CA PHE A 14 26.90 -1.19 11.78
C PHE A 14 27.14 -1.50 13.26
N LYS A 15 28.32 -2.02 13.57
CA LYS A 15 28.75 -2.42 14.92
C LYS A 15 27.74 -3.31 15.67
N ASN A 16 26.89 -4.02 14.93
CA ASN A 16 25.79 -4.83 15.46
C ASN A 16 24.77 -4.07 16.34
N ARG A 17 24.83 -2.75 16.37
CA ARG A 17 23.97 -1.86 17.18
C ARG A 17 22.97 -1.10 16.33
N TYR A 18 23.38 -0.68 15.14
CA TYR A 18 22.55 0.07 14.20
C TYR A 18 22.25 -0.81 13.01
N VAL A 19 20.96 -0.99 12.71
CA VAL A 19 20.52 -1.75 11.54
C VAL A 19 19.63 -0.86 10.70
N VAL A 20 19.93 -0.80 9.42
CA VAL A 20 19.13 -0.07 8.43
C VAL A 20 18.70 -1.02 7.34
N ASN A 21 17.43 -0.98 6.99
CA ASN A 21 16.85 -1.78 5.93
C ASN A 21 16.16 -0.86 4.93
N VAL A 22 16.41 -1.08 3.64
CA VAL A 22 15.74 -0.38 2.54
C VAL A 22 15.21 -1.44 1.60
N ASN A 23 13.91 -1.36 1.31
CA ASN A 23 13.26 -2.20 0.32
C ASN A 23 12.64 -1.31 -0.74
N VAL A 24 12.84 -1.66 -1.98
CA VAL A 24 12.20 -1.00 -3.13
C VAL A 24 11.60 -2.09 -4.00
N ARG A 25 10.37 -1.87 -4.42
CA ARG A 25 9.66 -2.76 -5.34
C ARG A 25 8.91 -1.92 -6.36
N SER A 26 8.94 -2.34 -7.59
CA SER A 26 8.13 -1.75 -8.65
C SER A 26 7.33 -2.86 -9.32
N ASP A 27 6.04 -2.77 -9.20
CA ASP A 27 5.09 -3.68 -9.82
C ASP A 27 4.48 -3.02 -11.06
N ALA A 28 4.40 -3.75 -12.14
CA ALA A 28 3.79 -3.31 -13.37
C ALA A 28 2.60 -4.20 -13.74
N SER A 29 1.51 -3.56 -14.15
CA SER A 29 0.33 -4.25 -14.65
C SER A 29 -0.23 -3.53 -15.88
N ASN A 30 -0.51 -4.26 -16.94
CA ASN A 30 -1.14 -3.69 -18.15
C ASN A 30 -2.64 -3.39 -17.95
N ARG A 31 -3.14 -3.46 -16.74
CA ARG A 31 -4.57 -3.28 -16.41
C ARG A 31 -5.02 -1.83 -16.43
N PHE A 32 -4.09 -0.89 -16.16
CA PHE A 32 -4.37 0.55 -16.12
C PHE A 32 -4.12 1.25 -17.46
N GLY A 33 -4.44 0.56 -18.57
CA GLY A 33 -4.36 1.12 -19.93
C GLY A 33 -2.95 1.09 -20.52
N GLN A 34 -2.76 1.89 -21.58
CA GLN A 34 -1.48 1.94 -22.33
C GLN A 34 -0.48 2.97 -21.79
N ASP A 35 -0.87 3.77 -20.81
CA ASP A 35 0.01 4.78 -20.20
C ASP A 35 1.02 4.10 -19.25
N VAL A 36 2.27 4.05 -19.66
CA VAL A 36 3.38 3.44 -18.93
C VAL A 36 3.52 4.00 -17.51
N ASN A 37 3.25 5.30 -17.32
CA ASN A 37 3.34 5.94 -16.00
C ASN A 37 2.27 5.46 -15.01
N LYS A 38 1.18 4.88 -15.51
CA LYS A 38 0.09 4.32 -14.68
C LYS A 38 0.22 2.81 -14.50
N GLN A 39 1.00 2.16 -15.36
CA GLN A 39 1.25 0.72 -15.28
C GLN A 39 2.21 0.37 -14.13
N PHE A 40 3.16 1.25 -13.82
CA PHE A 40 4.16 1.04 -12.77
C PHE A 40 3.72 1.71 -11.47
N ASP A 41 3.74 0.94 -10.38
CA ASP A 41 3.58 1.47 -9.02
C ASP A 41 4.84 1.19 -8.20
N PRO A 42 5.70 2.19 -8.01
CA PRO A 42 6.87 2.06 -7.16
C PRO A 42 6.45 2.09 -5.69
N THR A 43 6.78 1.04 -4.97
CA THR A 43 6.61 0.91 -3.53
C THR A 43 7.97 0.84 -2.86
N TRP A 44 8.09 1.39 -1.68
CA TRP A 44 9.33 1.36 -0.93
C TRP A 44 9.09 1.39 0.57
N SER A 45 10.04 0.86 1.31
CA SER A 45 10.06 0.97 2.75
C SER A 45 11.48 1.18 3.27
N PHE A 46 11.57 1.97 4.30
CA PHE A 46 12.77 2.25 5.06
C PHE A 46 12.55 1.81 6.50
N GLY A 47 13.52 1.11 7.07
CA GLY A 47 13.51 0.71 8.46
C GLY A 47 14.85 1.01 9.12
N ALA A 48 14.82 1.48 10.35
CA ALA A 48 15.99 1.66 11.18
C ALA A 48 15.74 1.04 12.55
N SER A 49 16.77 0.41 13.11
CA SER A 49 16.76 -0.14 14.45
C SER A 49 18.05 0.21 15.17
N TRP A 50 17.91 0.66 16.41
CA TRP A 50 19.02 0.99 17.29
C TRP A 50 18.93 0.16 18.56
N LYS A 51 19.94 -0.70 18.78
CA LYS A 51 20.10 -1.49 20.00
C LYS A 51 20.85 -0.67 21.06
N MET A 52 20.12 0.18 21.73
CA MET A 52 20.69 1.18 22.64
C MET A 52 21.33 0.56 23.89
N ALA A 53 20.81 -0.58 24.37
CA ALA A 53 21.41 -1.30 25.51
C ALA A 53 22.86 -1.77 25.25
N GLN A 54 23.27 -1.90 23.98
CA GLN A 54 24.63 -2.31 23.60
C GLN A 54 25.60 -1.12 23.48
N GLU A 55 25.17 0.10 23.78
CA GLU A 55 26.04 1.27 23.81
C GLU A 55 26.90 1.29 25.10
N PRO A 56 28.18 1.68 25.03
CA PRO A 56 29.07 1.69 26.18
C PRO A 56 28.53 2.49 27.37
N PHE A 57 27.94 3.66 27.06
CA PHE A 57 27.37 4.53 28.10
C PHE A 57 26.15 3.91 28.80
N MET A 58 25.40 3.05 28.13
CA MET A 58 24.25 2.35 28.72
C MET A 58 24.73 1.15 29.56
N MET A 59 25.68 0.39 29.05
CA MET A 59 26.27 -0.75 29.77
C MET A 59 26.93 -0.34 31.07
N GLU A 60 27.60 0.83 31.12
CA GLU A 60 28.24 1.34 32.30
C GLU A 60 27.27 1.91 33.35
N ASN A 61 26.21 2.62 32.89
CA ASN A 61 25.30 3.32 33.79
C ASN A 61 24.07 2.49 34.18
N LEU A 62 23.64 1.55 33.34
CA LEU A 62 22.40 0.78 33.51
C LEU A 62 22.62 -0.73 33.27
N PRO A 63 23.47 -1.40 34.10
CA PRO A 63 23.82 -2.82 33.91
C PRO A 63 22.62 -3.77 34.12
N TRP A 64 21.51 -3.29 34.68
CA TRP A 64 20.27 -4.05 34.90
C TRP A 64 19.33 -4.03 33.71
N LEU A 65 19.66 -3.25 32.66
CA LEU A 65 18.87 -3.13 31.46
C LEU A 65 19.38 -4.14 30.40
N ASP A 66 18.69 -5.26 30.26
CA ASP A 66 19.10 -6.35 29.37
C ASP A 66 18.89 -5.98 27.89
N GLN A 67 17.79 -5.27 27.60
CA GLN A 67 17.45 -4.86 26.26
C GLN A 67 16.77 -3.49 26.24
N PHE A 68 17.21 -2.66 25.31
CA PHE A 68 16.57 -1.40 24.97
C PHE A 68 16.78 -1.14 23.48
N ASN A 69 15.75 -1.44 22.69
CA ASN A 69 15.82 -1.29 21.24
C ASN A 69 14.75 -0.32 20.79
N ILE A 70 15.13 0.61 19.92
CA ILE A 70 14.23 1.52 19.25
C ILE A 70 14.17 1.08 17.80
N ARG A 71 12.95 0.95 17.27
CA ARG A 71 12.69 0.61 15.87
C ARG A 71 11.80 1.67 15.24
N ALA A 72 12.16 2.10 14.06
CA ALA A 72 11.31 3.00 13.26
C ALA A 72 11.22 2.46 11.84
N THR A 73 10.01 2.43 11.30
CA THR A 73 9.79 2.07 9.90
C THR A 73 8.83 3.03 9.24
N TYR A 74 9.10 3.33 7.98
CA TYR A 74 8.22 4.12 7.14
C TYR A 74 8.20 3.53 5.73
N GLY A 75 7.03 3.49 5.10
CA GLY A 75 6.93 2.97 3.75
C GLY A 75 5.61 3.27 3.07
N ILE A 76 5.61 3.07 1.76
CA ILE A 76 4.46 3.22 0.88
C ILE A 76 4.21 1.87 0.20
N GLN A 77 2.97 1.41 0.26
CA GLN A 77 2.50 0.21 -0.40
C GLN A 77 1.40 0.55 -1.40
N GLY A 78 1.47 -0.05 -2.59
CA GLY A 78 0.43 -0.01 -3.60
C GLY A 78 -0.44 -1.26 -3.55
N ASN A 79 -1.71 -1.11 -3.88
CA ASN A 79 -2.64 -2.23 -4.04
C ASN A 79 -3.46 -2.07 -5.31
N VAL A 80 -3.59 -3.16 -6.07
CA VAL A 80 -4.42 -3.23 -7.26
C VAL A 80 -5.78 -3.79 -6.92
N VAL A 81 -6.82 -3.02 -7.18
CA VAL A 81 -8.19 -3.52 -7.10
C VAL A 81 -8.52 -4.25 -8.40
N ASN A 82 -8.42 -5.57 -8.37
CA ASN A 82 -8.57 -6.43 -9.54
C ASN A 82 -9.96 -6.42 -10.19
N SER A 83 -10.99 -5.95 -9.51
CA SER A 83 -12.35 -5.87 -10.00
C SER A 83 -12.64 -4.61 -10.82
N LEU A 84 -11.71 -3.65 -10.87
CA LEU A 84 -11.89 -2.37 -11.54
C LEU A 84 -11.06 -2.30 -12.82
N SER A 85 -11.59 -1.58 -13.82
CA SER A 85 -10.92 -1.26 -15.08
C SER A 85 -11.11 0.23 -15.37
N PRO A 86 -10.07 0.92 -15.88
CA PRO A 86 -10.21 2.29 -16.35
C PRO A 86 -10.96 2.39 -17.68
N GLU A 87 -11.20 1.27 -18.36
CA GLU A 87 -11.85 1.21 -19.65
C GLU A 87 -13.38 1.11 -19.50
N MET A 88 -14.09 1.56 -20.52
CA MET A 88 -15.54 1.36 -20.61
C MET A 88 -15.83 -0.13 -20.79
N ILE A 89 -16.68 -0.65 -19.92
CA ILE A 89 -17.16 -2.04 -20.03
C ILE A 89 -18.64 -2.01 -20.44
N VAL A 90 -18.93 -2.63 -21.55
CA VAL A 90 -20.30 -2.88 -22.01
C VAL A 90 -20.63 -4.35 -21.87
N ARG A 91 -21.84 -4.64 -21.47
CA ARG A 91 -22.34 -5.99 -21.32
C ARG A 91 -23.49 -6.25 -22.34
N TYR A 92 -23.35 -7.32 -23.06
CA TYR A 92 -24.41 -7.81 -23.95
C TYR A 92 -25.53 -8.44 -23.11
N GLN A 93 -26.76 -7.96 -23.27
CA GLN A 93 -27.94 -8.40 -22.50
C GLN A 93 -28.86 -9.33 -23.27
N GLY A 94 -28.58 -9.56 -24.53
CA GLY A 94 -29.42 -10.39 -25.38
C GLY A 94 -30.57 -9.62 -26.06
N LEU A 95 -31.65 -10.33 -26.39
CA LEU A 95 -32.82 -9.79 -27.11
C LEU A 95 -33.79 -9.15 -26.11
N HIS A 96 -34.12 -7.89 -26.32
CA HIS A 96 -35.16 -7.21 -25.55
C HIS A 96 -36.54 -7.64 -26.09
N THR A 97 -37.33 -8.37 -25.32
CA THR A 97 -38.56 -9.01 -25.75
C THR A 97 -39.64 -8.03 -26.28
N SER A 98 -39.68 -6.82 -25.72
CA SER A 98 -40.69 -5.81 -26.11
C SER A 98 -40.37 -5.10 -27.44
N TYR A 99 -39.08 -5.00 -27.79
CA TYR A 99 -38.62 -4.28 -28.98
C TYR A 99 -38.06 -5.23 -30.05
N ASN A 100 -37.87 -6.50 -29.71
CA ASN A 100 -37.24 -7.52 -30.57
C ASN A 100 -35.85 -7.10 -31.10
N GLU A 101 -35.10 -6.38 -30.28
CA GLU A 101 -33.77 -5.84 -30.59
C GLU A 101 -32.73 -6.32 -29.57
N TYR A 102 -31.51 -6.53 -30.07
CA TYR A 102 -30.38 -6.82 -29.20
C TYR A 102 -29.85 -5.53 -28.59
N TYR A 103 -29.54 -5.53 -27.28
CA TYR A 103 -29.06 -4.35 -26.63
C TYR A 103 -27.82 -4.60 -25.74
N LEU A 104 -27.08 -3.53 -25.55
CA LEU A 104 -25.91 -3.47 -24.70
C LEU A 104 -26.19 -2.52 -23.53
N THR A 105 -25.72 -2.89 -22.35
CA THR A 105 -25.72 -1.99 -21.19
C THR A 105 -24.30 -1.61 -20.83
N ILE A 106 -24.10 -0.35 -20.43
CA ILE A 106 -22.83 0.11 -19.91
C ILE A 106 -22.72 -0.40 -18.47
N SER A 107 -21.67 -1.19 -18.19
CA SER A 107 -21.36 -1.69 -16.87
C SER A 107 -20.33 -0.83 -16.13
N SER A 108 -19.48 -0.12 -16.87
CA SER A 108 -18.51 0.81 -16.32
C SER A 108 -18.22 1.93 -17.30
N LEU A 109 -18.22 3.17 -16.83
CA LEU A 109 -17.74 4.31 -17.59
C LEU A 109 -16.19 4.33 -17.59
N PRO A 110 -15.58 4.90 -18.65
CA PRO A 110 -14.14 5.03 -18.68
C PRO A 110 -13.67 6.03 -17.63
N ASN A 111 -12.64 5.67 -16.86
CA ASN A 111 -11.99 6.56 -15.93
C ASN A 111 -10.47 6.48 -16.06
N ASN A 112 -9.91 7.35 -16.90
CA ASN A 112 -8.47 7.42 -17.13
C ASN A 112 -7.69 7.99 -15.96
N GLN A 113 -8.35 8.49 -14.92
CA GLN A 113 -7.72 9.01 -13.70
C GLN A 113 -7.55 7.92 -12.63
N LEU A 114 -8.12 6.74 -12.85
CA LEU A 114 -8.01 5.64 -11.90
C LEU A 114 -6.54 5.21 -11.74
N LYS A 115 -6.07 5.17 -10.49
CA LYS A 115 -4.72 4.80 -10.10
C LYS A 115 -4.75 3.70 -9.05
N TRP A 116 -3.60 3.11 -8.78
CA TRP A 116 -3.40 2.19 -7.67
C TRP A 116 -3.80 2.84 -6.34
N GLU A 117 -4.36 2.04 -5.45
CA GLU A 117 -4.53 2.46 -4.06
C GLU A 117 -3.16 2.57 -3.40
N ARG A 118 -2.93 3.61 -2.64
CA ARG A 118 -1.69 3.81 -1.90
C ARG A 118 -1.95 3.86 -0.42
N THR A 119 -1.14 3.09 0.31
CA THR A 119 -1.13 3.09 1.77
C THR A 119 0.24 3.54 2.25
N GLU A 120 0.28 4.63 2.99
CA GLU A 120 1.44 5.10 3.75
C GLU A 120 1.37 4.53 5.16
N SER A 121 2.47 3.98 5.63
CA SER A 121 2.57 3.39 6.96
C SER A 121 3.80 3.90 7.67
N ALA A 122 3.63 4.39 8.90
CA ALA A 122 4.69 4.73 9.82
C ALA A 122 4.55 3.89 11.09
N ASN A 123 5.62 3.29 11.55
CA ASN A 123 5.64 2.51 12.78
C ASN A 123 6.85 2.89 13.62
N LEU A 124 6.63 3.04 14.93
CA LEU A 124 7.66 3.25 15.94
C LEU A 124 7.50 2.16 17.01
N GLY A 125 8.56 1.38 17.23
CA GLY A 125 8.60 0.30 18.20
C GLY A 125 9.67 0.54 19.25
N LEU A 126 9.38 0.15 20.49
CA LEU A 126 10.28 0.17 21.62
C LEU A 126 10.24 -1.18 22.32
N ASP A 127 11.38 -1.87 22.37
CA ASP A 127 11.52 -3.13 23.09
C ASP A 127 12.40 -2.89 24.33
N VAL A 128 11.89 -3.24 25.50
CA VAL A 128 12.58 -3.10 26.77
C VAL A 128 12.58 -4.42 27.50
N ALA A 129 13.74 -4.88 27.96
CA ALA A 129 13.85 -6.02 28.86
C ALA A 129 14.67 -5.64 30.08
N LEU A 130 14.12 -5.89 31.27
CA LEU A 130 14.73 -5.61 32.56
C LEU A 130 14.24 -6.60 33.60
N PHE A 131 15.12 -7.07 34.47
CA PHE A 131 14.79 -8.00 35.55
C PHE A 131 13.98 -9.24 35.11
N GLY A 132 14.25 -9.74 33.90
CA GLY A 132 13.53 -10.89 33.33
C GLY A 132 12.13 -10.59 32.81
N ILE A 133 11.71 -9.32 32.82
CA ILE A 133 10.43 -8.86 32.24
C ILE A 133 10.73 -8.22 30.88
N THR A 134 10.00 -8.64 29.84
CA THR A 134 10.09 -8.06 28.50
C THR A 134 8.81 -7.29 28.20
N MET A 135 8.96 -6.06 27.75
CA MET A 135 7.87 -5.15 27.35
C MET A 135 8.10 -4.68 25.91
N ASN A 136 7.03 -4.67 25.13
CA ASN A 136 7.03 -4.15 23.77
C ASN A 136 5.96 -3.07 23.65
N PHE A 137 6.35 -1.92 23.14
CA PHE A 137 5.45 -0.80 22.85
C PHE A 137 5.52 -0.54 21.36
N GLU A 138 4.36 -0.44 20.72
CA GLU A 138 4.25 -0.12 19.30
C GLU A 138 3.24 0.99 19.08
N TYR A 139 3.67 1.99 18.31
CA TYR A 139 2.79 3.03 17.77
C TYR A 139 2.82 2.95 16.25
N TYR A 140 1.68 2.85 15.64
CA TYR A 140 1.57 2.86 14.17
C TYR A 140 0.56 3.90 13.69
N ASN A 141 0.87 4.49 12.56
CA ASN A 141 -0.03 5.36 11.81
C ASN A 141 -0.10 4.84 10.37
N ARG A 142 -1.30 4.66 9.87
CA ARG A 142 -1.54 4.21 8.52
C ARG A 142 -2.58 5.12 7.86
N ARG A 143 -2.28 5.54 6.62
CA ARG A 143 -3.19 6.35 5.80
C ARG A 143 -3.31 5.69 4.44
N SER A 144 -4.53 5.42 4.01
CA SER A 144 -4.80 4.79 2.72
C SER A 144 -5.64 5.71 1.84
N ASN A 145 -5.17 5.91 0.61
CA ASN A 145 -5.98 6.47 -0.46
C ASN A 145 -6.72 5.32 -1.13
N ALA A 146 -7.97 5.12 -0.73
CA ALA A 146 -8.81 4.04 -1.26
C ALA A 146 -9.57 4.48 -2.52
N ILE A 147 -9.92 3.51 -3.34
CA ILE A 147 -10.88 3.70 -4.42
C ILE A 147 -12.29 3.56 -3.84
N ILE A 148 -13.07 4.62 -3.94
CA ILE A 148 -14.46 4.66 -3.51
C ILE A 148 -15.39 4.62 -4.71
N ARG A 149 -16.64 4.22 -4.52
CA ARG A 149 -17.71 4.41 -5.48
C ARG A 149 -18.43 5.71 -5.15
N GLN A 150 -18.52 6.59 -6.13
CA GLN A 150 -19.27 7.83 -6.03
C GLN A 150 -20.51 7.75 -6.91
N ASP A 151 -21.64 8.16 -6.35
CA ASP A 151 -22.89 8.27 -7.12
C ASP A 151 -22.75 9.37 -8.16
N ILE A 152 -23.25 9.09 -9.35
CA ILE A 152 -23.23 9.99 -10.49
C ILE A 152 -24.65 10.27 -10.96
N ALA A 153 -24.82 11.33 -11.75
CA ALA A 153 -26.13 11.71 -12.28
C ALA A 153 -26.71 10.59 -13.15
N GLN A 154 -28.01 10.37 -13.03
CA GLN A 154 -28.72 9.28 -13.72
C GLN A 154 -28.67 9.39 -15.26
N GLU A 155 -28.40 10.58 -15.78
CA GLU A 155 -28.23 10.83 -17.22
C GLU A 155 -27.07 10.05 -17.84
N TYR A 156 -26.11 9.60 -17.03
CA TYR A 156 -25.02 8.73 -17.49
C TYR A 156 -25.41 7.25 -17.65
N GLY A 157 -26.65 6.90 -17.27
CA GLY A 157 -27.16 5.52 -17.37
C GLY A 157 -26.56 4.55 -16.36
N MET A 158 -25.92 5.07 -15.32
CA MET A 158 -25.30 4.31 -14.22
C MET A 158 -25.54 5.00 -12.88
N GLU A 159 -25.55 4.23 -11.80
CA GLU A 159 -25.72 4.75 -10.44
C GLU A 159 -24.42 5.30 -9.83
N SER A 160 -23.27 4.67 -10.14
CA SER A 160 -22.01 5.04 -9.50
C SER A 160 -20.80 4.72 -10.37
N MET A 161 -19.70 5.46 -10.15
CA MET A 161 -18.39 5.20 -10.77
C MET A 161 -17.28 5.10 -9.74
N PRO A 162 -16.22 4.31 -10.02
CA PRO A 162 -15.05 4.24 -9.14
C PRO A 162 -14.17 5.48 -9.29
N LEU A 163 -13.74 6.05 -8.16
CA LEU A 163 -12.82 7.20 -8.07
C LEU A 163 -11.76 6.97 -6.99
N ASN A 164 -10.55 7.49 -7.21
CA ASN A 164 -9.56 7.62 -6.15
C ASN A 164 -9.89 8.84 -5.29
N GLY A 165 -10.31 8.65 -4.06
CA GLY A 165 -10.73 9.79 -3.23
C GLY A 165 -11.12 9.46 -1.81
N GLY A 166 -11.14 8.18 -1.42
CA GLY A 166 -11.34 7.77 -0.03
C GLY A 166 -10.04 7.92 0.76
N LEU A 167 -10.02 8.74 1.81
CA LEU A 167 -8.96 8.76 2.81
C LEU A 167 -9.43 7.94 4.02
N ILE A 168 -8.69 6.88 4.34
CA ILE A 168 -8.93 6.01 5.50
C ILE A 168 -7.71 6.04 6.41
#